data_e8317aef300c88901161514ec14b8910
#
_entry.id   e8317aef300c88901161514ec14b8910
#
_cell.length_a   1.000
_cell.length_b   1.000
_cell.length_c   1.000
_cell.angle_alpha   90.00
_cell.angle_beta   90.00
_cell.angle_gamma   90.00
#
_symmetry.space_group_name_H-M   'P 1'
#
loop_
_entity.id
_entity.type
_entity.pdbx_description
1 polymer ?
#
loop_
_entity_poly.entity_id
_entity_poly.type
_entity_poly.pdbx_seq_one_letter_code
_entity_poly.pdbx_strand_id
1 'polypeptide(L)'
;AKKQEQVDQKPFAPPVPNANMHRVFAYLLKTRGLDADVVSYFARKKMLYEDTAHHNAVFIGTDEGGCPRHAHLRSTNSFGKAFRLNVESSDPHYSFHYNGTDGSLYVFEAPIDMLSYISMNPRQWQEHSYVACCGTSPIPVMQMLKPNTQIVYLCLDNDDAGHKASERMAEQLRERGVMTERLVPELKDWNDDLLHTQKEDLAPCLSL
;
A
#
# COMPACT_ATOMS: atom_id res chain seq x y z
N ALA A 1 12.53 11.65 41.56
CA ALA A 1 11.76 10.71 40.73
C ALA A 1 10.80 11.53 39.86
N LYS A 2 11.10 11.69 38.55
CA LYS A 2 10.17 12.31 37.58
C LYS A 2 9.05 11.29 37.34
N LYS A 3 7.81 11.62 37.73
CA LYS A 3 6.60 10.92 37.24
C LYS A 3 6.59 11.03 35.72
N GLN A 4 6.68 9.91 35.02
CA GLN A 4 6.25 9.83 33.62
C GLN A 4 4.74 10.05 33.60
N GLU A 5 4.29 11.16 33.07
CA GLU A 5 2.91 11.37 32.71
C GLU A 5 2.57 10.30 31.65
N GLN A 6 1.70 9.37 32.00
CA GLN A 6 1.03 8.52 31.03
C GLN A 6 0.17 9.46 30.18
N VAL A 7 0.63 9.78 28.98
CA VAL A 7 -0.20 10.39 27.95
C VAL A 7 -1.23 9.33 27.60
N ASP A 8 -2.50 9.56 27.97
CA ASP A 8 -3.62 8.72 27.54
C ASP A 8 -3.63 8.73 26.01
N GLN A 9 -3.09 7.66 25.40
CA GLN A 9 -3.13 7.51 23.95
C GLN A 9 -4.59 7.33 23.53
N LYS A 10 -5.05 8.24 22.69
CA LYS A 10 -6.38 8.13 22.07
C LYS A 10 -6.52 6.77 21.39
N PRO A 11 -7.61 6.03 21.60
CA PRO A 11 -7.82 4.77 20.90
C PRO A 11 -7.86 5.01 19.37
N PHE A 12 -7.36 4.03 18.60
CA PHE A 12 -7.45 4.09 17.15
C PHE A 12 -8.91 4.16 16.70
N ALA A 13 -9.22 5.13 15.83
CA ALA A 13 -10.53 5.28 15.21
C ALA A 13 -10.33 5.55 13.71
N PRO A 14 -10.76 4.65 12.82
CA PRO A 14 -10.68 4.89 11.39
C PRO A 14 -11.59 6.05 10.98
N PRO A 15 -11.24 6.82 9.91
CA PRO A 15 -12.10 7.88 9.39
C PRO A 15 -13.48 7.35 8.99
N VAL A 16 -14.52 8.18 9.21
CA VAL A 16 -15.89 7.81 8.90
C VAL A 16 -16.06 7.65 7.39
N PRO A 17 -16.56 6.50 6.90
CA PRO A 17 -16.80 6.28 5.48
C PRO A 17 -17.87 7.21 4.93
N ASN A 18 -17.64 7.76 3.73
CA ASN A 18 -18.64 8.48 2.95
C ASN A 18 -19.69 7.52 2.37
N ALA A 19 -20.86 8.05 2.02
CA ALA A 19 -21.96 7.27 1.42
C ALA A 19 -21.60 6.70 0.03
N ASN A 20 -20.66 7.30 -0.66
CA ASN A 20 -20.15 6.85 -1.96
C ASN A 20 -18.63 7.08 -2.06
N MET A 21 -18.02 6.62 -3.16
CA MET A 21 -16.57 6.72 -3.41
C MET A 21 -16.25 7.45 -4.72
N HIS A 22 -17.12 8.35 -5.18
CA HIS A 22 -17.00 8.92 -6.52
C HIS A 22 -15.68 9.67 -6.74
N ARG A 23 -15.22 10.46 -5.76
CA ARG A 23 -13.95 11.18 -5.87
C ARG A 23 -12.75 10.24 -5.81
N VAL A 24 -12.78 9.29 -4.90
CA VAL A 24 -11.71 8.29 -4.75
C VAL A 24 -11.61 7.42 -6.00
N PHE A 25 -12.74 6.91 -6.53
CA PHE A 25 -12.73 6.17 -7.79
C PHE A 25 -12.19 7.01 -8.95
N ALA A 26 -12.67 8.26 -9.12
CA ALA A 26 -12.17 9.14 -10.17
C ALA A 26 -10.64 9.38 -10.02
N TYR A 27 -10.16 9.61 -8.82
CA TYR A 27 -8.75 9.80 -8.54
C TYR A 27 -7.92 8.55 -8.83
N LEU A 28 -8.32 7.39 -8.32
CA LEU A 28 -7.56 6.15 -8.47
C LEU A 28 -7.55 5.66 -9.93
N LEU A 29 -8.70 5.72 -10.64
CA LEU A 29 -8.78 5.23 -12.00
C LEU A 29 -8.23 6.22 -13.03
N LYS A 30 -8.57 7.54 -12.91
CA LYS A 30 -8.21 8.52 -13.93
C LYS A 30 -6.87 9.19 -13.66
N THR A 31 -6.56 9.51 -12.40
CA THR A 31 -5.32 10.21 -12.05
C THR A 31 -4.18 9.24 -11.79
N ARG A 32 -4.48 8.08 -11.19
CA ARG A 32 -3.48 7.05 -10.84
C ARG A 32 -3.44 5.88 -11.82
N GLY A 33 -4.38 5.79 -12.75
CA GLY A 33 -4.40 4.76 -13.79
C GLY A 33 -4.65 3.34 -13.28
N LEU A 34 -5.12 3.17 -12.03
CA LEU A 34 -5.30 1.85 -11.43
C LEU A 34 -6.42 1.07 -12.14
N ASP A 35 -6.26 -0.25 -12.17
CA ASP A 35 -7.27 -1.16 -12.71
C ASP A 35 -8.57 -1.12 -11.89
N ALA A 36 -9.71 -1.04 -12.58
CA ALA A 36 -11.02 -0.87 -11.96
C ALA A 36 -11.44 -2.10 -11.13
N ASP A 37 -11.09 -3.31 -11.56
CA ASP A 37 -11.44 -4.54 -10.85
C ASP A 37 -10.62 -4.68 -9.58
N VAL A 38 -9.33 -4.30 -9.63
CA VAL A 38 -8.45 -4.26 -8.44
C VAL A 38 -8.97 -3.26 -7.41
N VAL A 39 -9.27 -2.02 -7.81
CA VAL A 39 -9.84 -0.99 -6.91
C VAL A 39 -11.17 -1.45 -6.33
N SER A 40 -12.06 -2.00 -7.17
CA SER A 40 -13.37 -2.50 -6.75
C SER A 40 -13.27 -3.67 -5.79
N TYR A 41 -12.26 -4.52 -5.93
CA TYR A 41 -12.03 -5.64 -5.01
C TYR A 41 -11.79 -5.13 -3.58
N PHE A 42 -10.82 -4.23 -3.39
CA PHE A 42 -10.49 -3.67 -2.07
C PHE A 42 -11.64 -2.81 -1.50
N ALA A 43 -12.39 -2.11 -2.35
CA ALA A 43 -13.58 -1.36 -1.94
C ALA A 43 -14.69 -2.28 -1.41
N ARG A 44 -15.00 -3.37 -2.11
CA ARG A 44 -15.98 -4.37 -1.65
C ARG A 44 -15.58 -5.04 -0.34
N LYS A 45 -14.27 -5.20 -0.11
CA LYS A 45 -13.72 -5.74 1.15
C LYS A 45 -13.67 -4.69 2.27
N LYS A 46 -14.12 -3.46 2.02
CA LYS A 46 -14.06 -2.32 2.97
C LYS A 46 -12.64 -1.99 3.44
N MET A 47 -11.65 -2.40 2.68
CA MET A 47 -10.24 -2.07 2.91
C MET A 47 -9.84 -0.76 2.22
N LEU A 48 -10.69 -0.25 1.34
CA LEU A 48 -10.51 1.01 0.63
C LEU A 48 -11.86 1.73 0.59
N TYR A 49 -11.88 2.99 1.02
CA TYR A 49 -13.08 3.83 0.95
C TYR A 49 -12.73 5.32 0.88
N GLU A 50 -13.77 6.17 0.69
CA GLU A 50 -13.69 7.62 0.74
C GLU A 50 -14.10 8.11 2.13
N ASP A 51 -13.33 9.01 2.76
CA ASP A 51 -13.76 9.62 4.04
C ASP A 51 -14.79 10.72 3.82
N THR A 52 -15.68 10.89 4.82
CA THR A 52 -16.74 11.91 4.78
C THR A 52 -16.18 13.33 4.94
N ALA A 53 -15.09 13.52 5.68
CA ALA A 53 -14.63 14.83 6.10
C ALA A 53 -13.94 15.59 4.97
N HIS A 54 -13.11 14.92 4.19
CA HIS A 54 -12.25 15.55 3.19
C HIS A 54 -12.21 14.81 1.84
N HIS A 55 -12.98 13.74 1.70
CA HIS A 55 -13.02 12.90 0.50
C HIS A 55 -11.65 12.31 0.13
N ASN A 56 -10.83 12.01 1.14
CA ASN A 56 -9.57 11.30 0.95
C ASN A 56 -9.79 9.82 0.66
N ALA A 57 -8.85 9.21 -0.05
CA ALA A 57 -8.76 7.75 -0.09
C ALA A 57 -8.21 7.23 1.24
N VAL A 58 -8.94 6.31 1.86
CA VAL A 58 -8.59 5.65 3.12
C VAL A 58 -8.27 4.19 2.83
N PHE A 59 -7.05 3.79 3.16
CA PHE A 59 -6.56 2.41 3.04
C PHE A 59 -6.48 1.79 4.42
N ILE A 60 -7.26 0.74 4.66
CA ILE A 60 -7.41 0.09 5.97
C ILE A 60 -6.56 -1.17 6.04
N GLY A 61 -5.77 -1.27 7.10
CA GLY A 61 -5.16 -2.51 7.53
C GLY A 61 -5.91 -3.12 8.71
N THR A 62 -6.07 -4.46 8.68
CA THR A 62 -6.85 -5.20 9.66
C THR A 62 -5.99 -6.22 10.39
N ASP A 63 -6.39 -6.59 11.61
CA ASP A 63 -5.85 -7.77 12.28
C ASP A 63 -6.43 -9.08 11.68
N GLU A 64 -6.01 -10.22 12.21
CA GLU A 64 -6.43 -11.55 11.78
C GLU A 64 -7.93 -11.80 11.97
N GLY A 65 -8.56 -11.05 12.87
CA GLY A 65 -10.01 -11.06 13.10
C GLY A 65 -10.80 -10.16 12.16
N GLY A 66 -10.11 -9.45 11.27
CA GLY A 66 -10.71 -8.48 10.34
C GLY A 66 -11.05 -7.13 10.98
N CYS A 67 -10.62 -6.87 12.23
CA CYS A 67 -10.82 -5.59 12.88
C CYS A 67 -9.83 -4.54 12.34
N PRO A 68 -10.28 -3.33 11.98
CA PRO A 68 -9.39 -2.23 11.57
C PRO A 68 -8.40 -1.86 12.68
N ARG A 69 -7.11 -1.81 12.36
CA ARG A 69 -6.01 -1.45 13.26
C ARG A 69 -5.15 -0.32 12.73
N HIS A 70 -5.17 -0.10 11.44
CA HIS A 70 -4.38 0.91 10.78
C HIS A 70 -5.19 1.58 9.68
N ALA A 71 -4.99 2.87 9.47
CA ALA A 71 -5.54 3.59 8.35
C ALA A 71 -4.51 4.56 7.76
N HIS A 72 -4.31 4.46 6.45
CA HIS A 72 -3.47 5.38 5.68
C HIS A 72 -4.36 6.26 4.81
N LEU A 73 -4.16 7.57 4.88
CA LEU A 73 -4.89 8.58 4.11
C LEU A 73 -4.07 9.07 2.92
N ARG A 74 -4.72 9.17 1.79
CA ARG A 74 -4.19 9.85 0.61
C ARG A 74 -5.16 10.91 0.13
N SER A 75 -4.68 12.16 0.06
CA SER A 75 -5.46 13.27 -0.53
C SER A 75 -5.80 12.98 -1.99
N THR A 76 -7.07 13.18 -2.35
CA THR A 76 -7.56 13.11 -3.74
C THR A 76 -7.57 14.48 -4.42
N ASN A 77 -7.14 15.56 -3.73
CA ASN A 77 -7.16 16.91 -4.26
C ASN A 77 -6.19 17.07 -5.43
N SER A 78 -6.69 17.59 -6.55
CA SER A 78 -5.89 17.95 -7.71
C SER A 78 -5.29 19.37 -7.58
N PHE A 79 -5.81 20.18 -6.65
CA PHE A 79 -5.37 21.53 -6.38
C PHE A 79 -4.80 21.64 -4.97
N GLY A 80 -3.62 22.25 -4.85
CA GLY A 80 -2.93 22.41 -3.57
C GLY A 80 -1.96 21.27 -3.24
N LYS A 81 -1.47 21.25 -2.00
CA LYS A 81 -0.48 20.26 -1.56
C LYS A 81 -1.14 18.92 -1.29
N ALA A 82 -0.86 17.93 -2.14
CA ALA A 82 -1.24 16.56 -1.86
C ALA A 82 -0.49 16.06 -0.60
N PHE A 83 -1.19 15.33 0.27
CA PHE A 83 -0.58 14.74 1.46
C PHE A 83 -0.88 13.24 1.55
N ARG A 84 -0.04 12.57 2.31
CA ARG A 84 -0.22 11.20 2.79
C ARG A 84 0.08 11.17 4.29
N LEU A 85 -0.70 10.46 5.07
CA LEU A 85 -0.46 10.30 6.50
C LEU A 85 -1.10 9.02 7.04
N ASN A 86 -0.53 8.50 8.12
CA ASN A 86 -1.17 7.46 8.91
C ASN A 86 -2.06 8.12 9.98
N VAL A 87 -3.26 7.58 10.18
CA VAL A 87 -4.18 8.07 11.21
C VAL A 87 -3.56 7.86 12.59
N GLU A 88 -3.80 8.80 13.50
CA GLU A 88 -3.32 8.74 14.88
C GLU A 88 -3.69 7.39 15.53
N SER A 89 -2.78 6.83 16.31
CA SER A 89 -2.93 5.54 16.98
C SER A 89 -3.11 4.32 16.05
N SER A 90 -2.78 4.46 14.75
CA SER A 90 -2.67 3.31 13.85
C SER A 90 -1.57 2.37 14.33
N ASP A 91 -1.87 1.07 14.38
CA ASP A 91 -0.88 0.04 14.68
C ASP A 91 -0.05 -0.30 13.42
N PRO A 92 1.25 -0.03 13.39
CA PRO A 92 2.09 -0.28 12.21
C PRO A 92 2.23 -1.74 11.84
N HIS A 93 1.91 -2.69 12.73
CA HIS A 93 1.93 -4.12 12.41
C HIS A 93 0.88 -4.49 11.35
N TYR A 94 -0.23 -3.76 11.33
CA TYR A 94 -1.39 -4.05 10.50
C TYR A 94 -1.58 -3.02 9.39
N SER A 95 -0.51 -2.65 8.67
CA SER A 95 -0.62 -1.76 7.50
C SER A 95 -1.50 -2.35 6.41
N PHE A 96 -1.87 -1.56 5.39
CA PHE A 96 -2.67 -2.02 4.27
C PHE A 96 -2.04 -3.24 3.58
N HIS A 97 -2.74 -4.35 3.53
CA HIS A 97 -2.19 -5.62 3.05
C HIS A 97 -3.25 -6.53 2.40
N TYR A 98 -2.77 -7.57 1.73
CA TYR A 98 -3.56 -8.68 1.22
C TYR A 98 -2.85 -10.00 1.51
N ASN A 99 -3.59 -11.01 1.95
CA ASN A 99 -3.08 -12.33 2.27
C ASN A 99 -3.38 -13.32 1.15
N GLY A 100 -2.36 -13.72 0.41
CA GLY A 100 -2.40 -14.81 -0.55
C GLY A 100 -2.01 -16.16 0.06
N THR A 101 -1.80 -17.15 -0.79
CA THR A 101 -1.61 -18.56 -0.40
C THR A 101 -0.35 -19.22 -0.91
N ASP A 102 0.37 -18.63 -1.88
CA ASP A 102 1.49 -19.28 -2.60
C ASP A 102 2.86 -19.16 -1.90
N GLY A 103 2.92 -18.49 -0.74
CA GLY A 103 4.16 -18.31 0.01
C GLY A 103 5.05 -17.16 -0.46
N SER A 104 4.61 -16.33 -1.40
CA SER A 104 5.27 -15.09 -1.79
C SER A 104 4.69 -13.89 -1.05
N LEU A 105 5.54 -12.90 -0.73
CA LEU A 105 5.15 -11.62 -0.14
C LEU A 105 5.80 -10.47 -0.90
N TYR A 106 4.99 -9.57 -1.45
CA TYR A 106 5.43 -8.35 -2.14
C TYR A 106 5.28 -7.14 -1.22
N VAL A 107 6.33 -6.34 -1.08
CA VAL A 107 6.45 -5.25 -0.10
C VAL A 107 6.60 -3.90 -0.81
N PHE A 108 5.75 -2.93 -0.49
CA PHE A 108 5.70 -1.59 -1.09
C PHE A 108 5.78 -0.49 -0.04
N GLU A 109 6.16 0.73 -0.43
CA GLU A 109 6.12 1.89 0.47
C GLU A 109 4.71 2.40 0.69
N ALA A 110 3.89 2.46 -0.35
CA ALA A 110 2.55 3.03 -0.26
C ALA A 110 1.48 2.13 -0.91
N PRO A 111 0.20 2.23 -0.47
CA PRO A 111 -0.90 1.48 -1.04
C PRO A 111 -1.09 1.70 -2.55
N ILE A 112 -0.84 2.92 -3.05
CA ILE A 112 -0.97 3.21 -4.48
C ILE A 112 0.05 2.43 -5.29
N ASP A 113 1.29 2.30 -4.83
CA ASP A 113 2.34 1.54 -5.51
C ASP A 113 2.03 0.04 -5.53
N MET A 114 1.54 -0.50 -4.41
CA MET A 114 1.03 -1.87 -4.34
C MET A 114 -0.10 -2.12 -5.35
N LEU A 115 -1.10 -1.24 -5.40
CA LEU A 115 -2.21 -1.39 -6.34
C LEU A 115 -1.79 -1.16 -7.79
N SER A 116 -0.79 -0.31 -8.05
CA SER A 116 -0.20 -0.10 -9.38
C SER A 116 0.51 -1.35 -9.87
N TYR A 117 1.33 -1.96 -9.03
CA TYR A 117 2.00 -3.22 -9.36
C TYR A 117 0.99 -4.34 -9.67
N ILE A 118 -0.05 -4.49 -8.84
CA ILE A 118 -1.14 -5.46 -9.07
C ILE A 118 -1.86 -5.15 -10.40
N SER A 119 -2.11 -3.88 -10.71
CA SER A 119 -2.76 -3.45 -11.97
C SER A 119 -1.94 -3.80 -13.21
N MET A 120 -0.60 -3.72 -13.12
CA MET A 120 0.31 -4.15 -14.19
C MET A 120 0.45 -5.67 -14.27
N ASN A 121 0.21 -6.39 -13.18
CA ASN A 121 0.36 -7.84 -13.06
C ASN A 121 -0.94 -8.51 -12.61
N PRO A 122 -2.05 -8.40 -13.38
CA PRO A 122 -3.38 -8.81 -12.92
C PRO A 122 -3.58 -10.33 -12.88
N ARG A 123 -2.70 -11.10 -13.52
CA ARG A 123 -2.84 -12.57 -13.56
C ARG A 123 -2.52 -13.17 -12.21
N GLN A 124 -3.48 -13.90 -11.65
CA GLN A 124 -3.31 -14.67 -10.40
C GLN A 124 -2.82 -13.84 -9.20
N TRP A 125 -2.98 -12.50 -9.23
CA TRP A 125 -2.48 -11.65 -8.15
C TRP A 125 -3.01 -12.06 -6.77
N GLN A 126 -4.21 -12.64 -6.72
CA GLN A 126 -4.82 -13.10 -5.47
C GLN A 126 -4.13 -14.32 -4.83
N GLU A 127 -3.24 -14.99 -5.55
CA GLU A 127 -2.43 -16.08 -4.98
C GLU A 127 -1.29 -15.54 -4.12
N HIS A 128 -0.79 -14.34 -4.42
CA HIS A 128 0.34 -13.70 -3.75
C HIS A 128 -0.11 -12.88 -2.53
N SER A 129 0.79 -12.73 -1.56
CA SER A 129 0.59 -11.79 -0.45
C SER A 129 1.23 -10.45 -0.76
N TYR A 130 0.61 -9.36 -0.27
CA TYR A 130 1.07 -7.99 -0.50
C TYR A 130 0.98 -7.16 0.77
N VAL A 131 1.94 -6.26 0.99
CA VAL A 131 1.88 -5.28 2.08
C VAL A 131 2.43 -3.93 1.62
N ALA A 132 1.71 -2.87 1.93
CA ALA A 132 2.19 -1.50 1.82
C ALA A 132 2.58 -1.02 3.23
N CYS A 133 3.86 -0.72 3.44
CA CYS A 133 4.39 -0.32 4.76
C CYS A 133 3.85 1.03 5.24
N CYS A 134 3.27 1.84 4.33
CA CYS A 134 2.88 3.22 4.58
C CYS A 134 4.05 4.07 5.11
N GLY A 135 5.22 3.83 4.54
CA GLY A 135 6.55 4.33 4.87
C GLY A 135 7.61 3.27 4.62
N THR A 136 8.74 3.35 5.31
CA THR A 136 9.92 2.47 5.13
C THR A 136 10.19 1.56 6.33
N SER A 137 9.20 1.38 7.22
CA SER A 137 9.32 0.53 8.40
C SER A 137 9.20 -0.97 8.05
N PRO A 138 10.06 -1.85 8.57
CA PRO A 138 9.95 -3.29 8.38
C PRO A 138 8.84 -3.96 9.21
N ILE A 139 8.26 -3.25 10.17
CA ILE A 139 7.30 -3.83 11.14
C ILE A 139 6.17 -4.60 10.46
N PRO A 140 5.43 -4.03 9.48
CA PRO A 140 4.33 -4.77 8.86
C PRO A 140 4.81 -5.95 8.02
N VAL A 141 6.03 -5.89 7.47
CA VAL A 141 6.63 -7.02 6.73
C VAL A 141 6.86 -8.20 7.67
N MET A 142 7.43 -7.94 8.84
CA MET A 142 7.70 -8.97 9.85
C MET A 142 6.41 -9.60 10.39
N GLN A 143 5.33 -8.83 10.52
CA GLN A 143 4.00 -9.30 10.93
C GLN A 143 3.37 -10.22 9.86
N MET A 144 3.63 -9.93 8.57
CA MET A 144 3.07 -10.69 7.45
C MET A 144 3.79 -12.03 7.19
N LEU A 145 4.97 -12.27 7.79
CA LEU A 145 5.69 -13.53 7.62
C LEU A 145 4.89 -14.69 8.22
N LYS A 146 4.71 -15.72 7.42
CA LYS A 146 4.03 -16.98 7.80
C LYS A 146 5.01 -18.13 7.72
N PRO A 147 4.74 -19.28 8.36
CA PRO A 147 5.60 -20.46 8.28
C PRO A 147 5.84 -20.98 6.86
N ASN A 148 4.91 -20.71 5.94
CA ASN A 148 5.03 -21.07 4.53
C ASN A 148 5.57 -19.94 3.64
N THR A 149 5.99 -18.81 4.20
CA THR A 149 6.62 -17.73 3.40
C THR A 149 7.97 -18.22 2.89
N GLN A 150 8.11 -18.28 1.57
CA GLN A 150 9.31 -18.78 0.88
C GLN A 150 10.20 -17.63 0.41
N ILE A 151 9.59 -16.57 -0.13
CA ILE A 151 10.30 -15.45 -0.71
C ILE A 151 9.57 -14.12 -0.43
N VAL A 152 10.37 -13.09 -0.16
CA VAL A 152 9.89 -11.71 -0.02
C VAL A 152 10.48 -10.86 -1.14
N TYR A 153 9.61 -10.29 -1.97
CA TYR A 153 9.96 -9.33 -3.01
C TYR A 153 9.90 -7.92 -2.44
N LEU A 154 11.05 -7.25 -2.39
CA LEU A 154 11.16 -5.88 -1.90
C LEU A 154 10.95 -4.91 -3.07
N CYS A 155 9.76 -4.34 -3.17
CA CYS A 155 9.27 -3.49 -4.25
C CYS A 155 9.17 -2.01 -3.83
N LEU A 156 10.11 -1.52 -3.01
CA LEU A 156 10.11 -0.14 -2.54
C LEU A 156 10.51 0.83 -3.67
N ASP A 157 10.31 2.13 -3.45
CA ASP A 157 10.59 3.17 -4.45
C ASP A 157 12.05 3.15 -4.95
N ASN A 158 12.27 3.66 -6.15
CA ASN A 158 13.58 3.76 -6.78
C ASN A 158 14.25 5.10 -6.40
N ASP A 159 14.44 5.28 -5.09
CA ASP A 159 15.17 6.40 -4.52
C ASP A 159 16.09 5.95 -3.37
N ASP A 160 16.90 6.86 -2.86
CA ASP A 160 17.87 6.56 -1.79
C ASP A 160 17.20 5.99 -0.52
N ALA A 161 16.00 6.44 -0.19
CA ALA A 161 15.27 5.97 0.99
C ALA A 161 14.77 4.53 0.78
N GLY A 162 14.18 4.25 -0.39
CA GLY A 162 13.72 2.93 -0.78
C GLY A 162 14.86 1.92 -0.89
N HIS A 163 16.02 2.31 -1.45
CA HIS A 163 17.21 1.45 -1.52
C HIS A 163 17.71 1.08 -0.13
N LYS A 164 17.95 2.07 0.75
CA LYS A 164 18.41 1.83 2.13
C LYS A 164 17.42 1.01 2.96
N ALA A 165 16.13 1.25 2.77
CA ALA A 165 15.09 0.48 3.45
C ALA A 165 15.06 -0.98 2.98
N SER A 166 15.21 -1.22 1.67
CA SER A 166 15.27 -2.56 1.09
C SER A 166 16.48 -3.35 1.59
N GLU A 167 17.67 -2.74 1.63
CA GLU A 167 18.88 -3.36 2.16
C GLU A 167 18.70 -3.78 3.62
N ARG A 168 18.19 -2.87 4.46
CA ARG A 168 17.91 -3.14 5.88
C ARG A 168 16.87 -4.25 6.06
N MET A 169 15.80 -4.26 5.27
CA MET A 169 14.78 -5.32 5.33
C MET A 169 15.33 -6.66 4.87
N ALA A 170 16.12 -6.67 3.78
CA ALA A 170 16.76 -7.90 3.27
C ALA A 170 17.69 -8.53 4.32
N GLU A 171 18.46 -7.73 5.05
CA GLU A 171 19.33 -8.23 6.13
C GLU A 171 18.51 -8.89 7.25
N GLN A 172 17.45 -8.21 7.73
CA GLN A 172 16.59 -8.75 8.78
C GLN A 172 15.82 -10.02 8.36
N LEU A 173 15.43 -10.12 7.09
CA LEU A 173 14.76 -11.30 6.54
C LEU A 173 15.74 -12.47 6.38
N ARG A 174 16.97 -12.19 5.93
CA ARG A 174 18.04 -13.19 5.82
C ARG A 174 18.39 -13.81 7.18
N GLU A 175 18.45 -13.00 8.24
CA GLU A 175 18.66 -13.50 9.61
C GLU A 175 17.56 -14.47 10.05
N ARG A 176 16.37 -14.42 9.45
CA ARG A 176 15.25 -15.35 9.68
C ARG A 176 15.20 -16.50 8.69
N GLY A 177 16.18 -16.61 7.80
CA GLY A 177 16.24 -17.67 6.79
C GLY A 177 15.23 -17.49 5.64
N VAL A 178 14.68 -16.27 5.45
CA VAL A 178 13.73 -15.98 4.37
C VAL A 178 14.49 -15.45 3.15
N MET A 179 14.20 -16.02 1.97
CA MET A 179 14.76 -15.52 0.72
C MET A 179 14.20 -14.15 0.37
N THR A 180 15.04 -13.29 -0.20
CA THR A 180 14.63 -11.95 -0.64
C THR A 180 15.11 -11.67 -2.05
N GLU A 181 14.28 -10.95 -2.80
CA GLU A 181 14.62 -10.41 -4.11
C GLU A 181 14.19 -8.93 -4.16
N ARG A 182 15.02 -8.08 -4.74
CA ARG A 182 14.71 -6.66 -4.95
C ARG A 182 14.12 -6.48 -6.34
N LEU A 183 12.86 -6.02 -6.40
CA LEU A 183 12.24 -5.54 -7.62
C LEU A 183 12.22 -4.01 -7.58
N VAL A 184 12.78 -3.38 -8.61
CA VAL A 184 12.92 -1.92 -8.68
C VAL A 184 12.05 -1.41 -9.82
N PRO A 185 11.18 -0.39 -9.59
CA PRO A 185 10.48 0.26 -10.69
C PRO A 185 11.49 0.95 -11.64
N GLU A 186 11.16 1.06 -12.91
CA GLU A 186 11.99 1.71 -13.91
C GLU A 186 12.09 3.22 -13.67
N LEU A 187 10.98 3.83 -13.28
CA LEU A 187 10.90 5.23 -12.90
C LEU A 187 11.07 5.39 -11.38
N LYS A 188 10.44 6.40 -10.80
CA LYS A 188 10.57 6.68 -9.37
C LYS A 188 9.83 5.68 -8.50
N ASP A 189 8.61 5.34 -8.88
CA ASP A 189 7.71 4.44 -8.15
C ASP A 189 6.83 3.64 -9.11
N TRP A 190 6.13 2.62 -8.62
CA TRP A 190 5.30 1.74 -9.43
C TRP A 190 4.10 2.43 -10.07
N ASN A 191 3.64 3.56 -9.50
CA ASN A 191 2.57 4.31 -10.12
C ASN A 191 3.07 5.12 -11.33
N ASP A 192 4.29 5.64 -11.27
CA ASP A 192 4.92 6.30 -12.41
C ASP A 192 5.14 5.31 -13.56
N ASP A 193 5.58 4.07 -13.28
CA ASP A 193 5.72 3.00 -14.28
C ASP A 193 4.38 2.65 -14.94
N LEU A 194 3.33 2.44 -14.13
CA LEU A 194 1.99 2.16 -14.65
C LEU A 194 1.50 3.26 -15.59
N LEU A 195 1.63 4.52 -15.18
CA LEU A 195 1.18 5.66 -15.99
C LEU A 195 2.01 5.84 -17.26
N HIS A 196 3.29 5.49 -17.22
CA HIS A 196 4.18 5.52 -18.40
C HIS A 196 3.78 4.46 -19.42
N THR A 197 3.61 3.21 -18.98
CA THR A 197 3.18 2.10 -19.85
C THR A 197 1.84 2.39 -20.53
N GLN A 198 0.86 2.92 -19.79
CA GLN A 198 -0.44 3.28 -20.37
C GLN A 198 -0.35 4.37 -21.43
N LYS A 199 0.59 5.32 -21.32
CA LYS A 199 0.81 6.35 -22.35
C LYS A 199 1.46 5.78 -23.59
N GLU A 200 2.40 4.86 -23.44
CA GLU A 200 3.04 4.17 -24.56
C GLU A 200 2.05 3.32 -25.35
N ASP A 201 1.16 2.61 -24.67
CA ASP A 201 0.09 1.81 -25.32
C ASP A 201 -0.90 2.66 -26.12
N LEU A 202 -1.10 3.92 -25.74
CA LEU A 202 -1.98 4.86 -26.44
C LEU A 202 -1.30 5.59 -27.61
N ALA A 203 0.02 5.67 -27.64
CA ALA A 203 0.78 6.40 -28.64
C ALA A 203 0.68 5.82 -30.08
N PRO A 204 0.61 4.51 -30.32
CA PRO A 204 0.45 3.93 -31.66
C PRO A 204 -0.86 4.26 -32.36
N CYS A 205 -1.90 4.62 -31.63
CA CYS A 205 -3.23 4.94 -32.21
C CYS A 205 -3.33 6.34 -32.81
N LEU A 206 -2.32 7.21 -32.64
CA LEU A 206 -2.35 8.59 -33.13
C LEU A 206 -1.48 8.81 -34.39
N SER A 207 -0.89 7.74 -34.96
CA SER A 207 0.01 7.79 -36.11
C SER A 207 -0.58 7.21 -37.41
N LEU A 208 -1.90 7.24 -37.58
CA LEU A 208 -2.60 6.87 -38.82
C LEU A 208 -3.44 8.03 -39.36
#